data_c7e8c0bd03e3bb84f3c58001dc2bdd28
#
_entry.id   c7e8c0bd03e3bb84f3c58001dc2bdd28
#
_cell.length_a   1.000
_cell.length_b   1.000
_cell.length_c   1.000
_cell.angle_alpha   90.00
_cell.angle_beta   90.00
_cell.angle_gamma   90.00
#
_symmetry.space_group_name_H-M   'P 1'
#
loop_
_entity.id
_entity.type
_entity.pdbx_description
1 polymer ?
#
loop_
_entity_poly.entity_id
_entity_poly.type
_entity_poly.pdbx_seq_one_letter_code
_entity_poly.pdbx_strand_id
1 'polypeptide(L)'
;TVDFSNEALQAAEKGLTRLMDAVHGLEKIVPGKASTVNVKTLRAECYEAMNDDLNSPIVIAHLFDGARMINNIIAGNDTITAEDLKELKETFHLFCFDILGLKEENTSNEEREAAFGKVVDMLLAERIKAKANKDWATSDKIRDELTALGFAIKDTKDGCEWKLNK
;
A
#
# COMPACT_ATOMS: atom_id res chain seq x y z
N THR A 1 -19.41 -13.67 -21.77
CA THR A 1 -20.36 -13.43 -20.67
C THR A 1 -19.56 -13.15 -19.42
N VAL A 2 -19.77 -12.00 -18.80
CA VAL A 2 -19.11 -11.65 -17.53
C VAL A 2 -19.97 -12.24 -16.41
N ASP A 3 -19.36 -13.05 -15.53
CA ASP A 3 -20.03 -13.54 -14.32
C ASP A 3 -19.95 -12.45 -13.24
N PHE A 4 -21.11 -12.04 -12.72
CA PHE A 4 -21.27 -11.03 -11.68
C PHE A 4 -21.64 -11.69 -10.34
N SER A 5 -20.95 -12.77 -9.99
CA SER A 5 -21.08 -13.42 -8.68
C SER A 5 -20.20 -12.75 -7.62
N ASN A 6 -20.54 -12.93 -6.35
CA ASN A 6 -19.72 -12.42 -5.24
C ASN A 6 -18.31 -13.02 -5.26
N GLU A 7 -18.21 -14.31 -5.64
CA GLU A 7 -16.93 -15.02 -5.77
C GLU A 7 -16.06 -14.42 -6.85
N ALA A 8 -16.64 -14.05 -8.01
CA ALA A 8 -15.90 -13.41 -9.10
C ALA A 8 -15.43 -12.01 -8.72
N LEU A 9 -16.26 -11.23 -8.01
CA LEU A 9 -15.89 -9.90 -7.52
C LEU A 9 -14.76 -9.97 -6.48
N GLN A 10 -14.84 -10.90 -5.54
CA GLN A 10 -13.76 -11.11 -4.55
C GLN A 10 -12.45 -11.57 -5.20
N ALA A 11 -12.53 -12.37 -6.27
CA ALA A 11 -11.34 -12.77 -7.02
C ALA A 11 -10.72 -11.58 -7.75
N ALA A 12 -11.52 -10.69 -8.33
CA ALA A 12 -11.07 -9.46 -8.97
C ALA A 12 -10.45 -8.48 -7.96
N GLU A 13 -11.06 -8.30 -6.79
CA GLU A 13 -10.52 -7.48 -5.69
C GLU A 13 -9.14 -7.97 -5.24
N LYS A 14 -8.99 -9.29 -5.01
CA LYS A 14 -7.70 -9.88 -4.68
C LYS A 14 -6.67 -9.69 -5.79
N GLY A 15 -7.11 -9.73 -7.04
CA GLY A 15 -6.27 -9.44 -8.19
C GLY A 15 -5.77 -8.00 -8.17
N LEU A 16 -6.67 -7.03 -8.01
CA LEU A 16 -6.33 -5.61 -7.91
C LEU A 16 -5.35 -5.35 -6.75
N THR A 17 -5.64 -5.90 -5.56
CA THR A 17 -4.74 -5.76 -4.39
C THR A 17 -3.33 -6.25 -4.71
N ARG A 18 -3.19 -7.46 -5.31
CA ARG A 18 -1.88 -8.01 -5.69
C ARG A 18 -1.14 -7.13 -6.70
N LEU A 19 -1.86 -6.52 -7.63
CA LEU A 19 -1.26 -5.63 -8.62
C LEU A 19 -0.77 -4.33 -7.96
N MET A 20 -1.56 -3.75 -7.04
CA MET A 20 -1.16 -2.55 -6.28
C MET A 20 0.01 -2.85 -5.33
N ASP A 21 0.02 -4.00 -4.67
CA ASP A 21 1.15 -4.44 -3.83
C ASP A 21 2.45 -4.54 -4.65
N ALA A 22 2.37 -5.02 -5.89
CA ALA A 22 3.52 -5.08 -6.79
C ALA A 22 3.99 -3.67 -7.18
N VAL A 23 3.08 -2.75 -7.47
CA VAL A 23 3.40 -1.33 -7.75
C VAL A 23 4.12 -0.69 -6.56
N HIS A 24 3.60 -0.87 -5.33
CA HIS A 24 4.27 -0.39 -4.12
C HIS A 24 5.62 -1.09 -3.87
N GLY A 25 5.72 -2.34 -4.29
CA GLY A 25 6.95 -3.13 -4.22
C GLY A 25 8.09 -2.53 -5.04
N LEU A 26 7.77 -1.87 -6.16
CA LEU A 26 8.75 -1.20 -7.02
C LEU A 26 9.60 -0.16 -6.29
N GLU A 27 9.03 0.52 -5.27
CA GLU A 27 9.75 1.53 -4.49
C GLU A 27 10.78 0.92 -3.53
N LYS A 28 10.68 -0.38 -3.25
CA LYS A 28 11.57 -1.10 -2.32
C LYS A 28 12.75 -1.76 -3.05
N ILE A 29 12.74 -1.78 -4.39
CA ILE A 29 13.78 -2.44 -5.18
C ILE A 29 15.05 -1.60 -5.18
N VAL A 30 16.16 -2.24 -4.81
CA VAL A 30 17.51 -1.68 -4.94
C VAL A 30 18.11 -2.19 -6.25
N PRO A 31 18.46 -1.30 -7.20
CA PRO A 31 19.01 -1.72 -8.46
C PRO A 31 20.33 -2.46 -8.34
N GLY A 32 20.52 -3.50 -9.15
CA GLY A 32 21.75 -4.25 -9.31
C GLY A 32 22.60 -3.74 -10.49
N LYS A 33 23.68 -4.46 -10.76
CA LYS A 33 24.60 -4.15 -11.88
C LYS A 33 24.13 -4.73 -13.22
N ALA A 34 23.25 -5.72 -13.21
CA ALA A 34 22.74 -6.39 -14.40
C ALA A 34 21.27 -6.77 -14.19
N SER A 35 20.52 -6.85 -15.29
CA SER A 35 19.15 -7.36 -15.28
C SER A 35 19.13 -8.83 -15.71
N THR A 36 18.39 -9.65 -14.96
CA THR A 36 18.03 -11.02 -15.35
C THR A 36 16.62 -11.09 -15.94
N VAL A 37 15.88 -9.98 -15.88
CA VAL A 37 14.50 -9.83 -16.35
C VAL A 37 14.45 -9.01 -17.64
N ASN A 38 13.41 -9.22 -18.46
CA ASN A 38 13.23 -8.49 -19.72
C ASN A 38 12.01 -7.55 -19.64
N VAL A 39 12.25 -6.33 -19.18
CA VAL A 39 11.22 -5.31 -19.04
C VAL A 39 10.67 -4.83 -20.38
N LYS A 40 11.54 -4.75 -21.40
CA LYS A 40 11.15 -4.29 -22.75
C LYS A 40 10.13 -5.19 -23.41
N THR A 41 10.27 -6.52 -23.22
CA THR A 41 9.29 -7.48 -23.71
C THR A 41 7.94 -7.28 -23.03
N LEU A 42 7.89 -7.14 -21.71
CA LEU A 42 6.64 -6.86 -20.99
C LEU A 42 5.93 -5.60 -21.52
N ARG A 43 6.68 -4.52 -21.72
CA ARG A 43 6.12 -3.28 -22.25
C ARG A 43 5.59 -3.45 -23.68
N ALA A 44 6.32 -4.14 -24.54
CA ALA A 44 5.92 -4.42 -25.91
C ALA A 44 4.63 -5.25 -25.98
N GLU A 45 4.53 -6.31 -25.17
CA GLU A 45 3.37 -7.18 -25.07
C GLU A 45 2.11 -6.43 -24.58
N CYS A 46 2.26 -5.52 -23.61
CA CYS A 46 1.16 -4.66 -23.15
C CYS A 46 0.68 -3.74 -24.28
N TYR A 47 1.59 -3.13 -25.05
CA TYR A 47 1.21 -2.31 -26.21
C TYR A 47 0.57 -3.13 -27.33
N GLU A 48 1.08 -4.32 -27.62
CA GLU A 48 0.51 -5.22 -28.62
C GLU A 48 -0.94 -5.57 -28.26
N ALA A 49 -1.20 -5.95 -27.03
CA ALA A 49 -2.55 -6.23 -26.54
C ALA A 49 -3.48 -5.01 -26.60
N MET A 50 -3.00 -3.80 -26.31
CA MET A 50 -3.82 -2.59 -26.45
C MET A 50 -4.10 -2.23 -27.91
N ASN A 51 -3.16 -2.52 -28.82
CA ASN A 51 -3.32 -2.29 -30.25
C ASN A 51 -4.22 -3.36 -30.92
N ASP A 52 -4.45 -4.47 -30.25
CA ASP A 52 -5.38 -5.53 -30.66
C ASP A 52 -6.77 -5.29 -30.05
N ASP A 53 -7.51 -4.34 -30.62
CA ASP A 53 -8.88 -3.98 -30.24
C ASP A 53 -9.07 -3.64 -28.75
N LEU A 54 -8.07 -2.96 -28.16
CA LEU A 54 -8.08 -2.57 -26.73
C LEU A 54 -8.27 -3.76 -25.78
N ASN A 55 -7.54 -4.85 -26.00
CA ASN A 55 -7.66 -6.10 -25.28
C ASN A 55 -7.15 -5.99 -23.83
N SER A 56 -7.89 -5.24 -23.02
CA SER A 56 -7.56 -5.00 -21.61
C SER A 56 -7.40 -6.28 -20.77
N PRO A 57 -8.14 -7.39 -20.98
CA PRO A 57 -7.89 -8.64 -20.26
C PRO A 57 -6.47 -9.19 -20.48
N ILE A 58 -5.95 -9.10 -21.70
CA ILE A 58 -4.59 -9.57 -22.02
C ILE A 58 -3.55 -8.62 -21.41
N VAL A 59 -3.77 -7.30 -21.46
CA VAL A 59 -2.91 -6.33 -20.76
C VAL A 59 -2.83 -6.65 -19.28
N ILE A 60 -3.97 -6.91 -18.62
CA ILE A 60 -4.00 -7.28 -17.19
C ILE A 60 -3.21 -8.57 -16.93
N ALA A 61 -3.29 -9.57 -17.82
CA ALA A 61 -2.51 -10.79 -17.70
C ALA A 61 -0.99 -10.49 -17.76
N HIS A 62 -0.52 -9.68 -18.72
CA HIS A 62 0.88 -9.25 -18.81
C HIS A 62 1.32 -8.44 -17.58
N LEU A 63 0.45 -7.58 -17.03
CA LEU A 63 0.75 -6.86 -15.78
C LEU A 63 0.91 -7.82 -14.58
N PHE A 64 0.15 -8.94 -14.53
CA PHE A 64 0.37 -9.97 -13.52
C PHE A 64 1.70 -10.73 -13.71
N ASP A 65 2.14 -10.94 -14.95
CA ASP A 65 3.48 -11.48 -15.20
C ASP A 65 4.56 -10.50 -14.75
N GLY A 66 4.36 -9.20 -15.01
CA GLY A 66 5.21 -8.14 -14.47
C GLY A 66 5.21 -8.09 -12.94
N ALA A 67 4.06 -8.25 -12.29
CA ALA A 67 3.96 -8.31 -10.83
C ALA A 67 4.73 -9.51 -10.25
N ARG A 68 4.71 -10.66 -10.94
CA ARG A 68 5.53 -11.82 -10.58
C ARG A 68 7.02 -11.54 -10.71
N MET A 69 7.43 -10.85 -11.79
CA MET A 69 8.79 -10.37 -12.00
C MET A 69 9.25 -9.47 -10.85
N ILE A 70 8.45 -8.49 -10.45
CA ILE A 70 8.71 -7.59 -9.33
C ILE A 70 8.92 -8.37 -8.03
N ASN A 71 8.02 -9.32 -7.74
CA ASN A 71 8.12 -10.14 -6.53
C ASN A 71 9.38 -11.03 -6.51
N ASN A 72 9.81 -11.56 -7.67
CA ASN A 72 11.05 -12.32 -7.78
C ASN A 72 12.28 -11.44 -7.52
N ILE A 73 12.28 -10.21 -8.00
CA ILE A 73 13.35 -9.25 -7.73
C ILE A 73 13.42 -8.92 -6.24
N ILE A 74 12.27 -8.65 -5.61
CA ILE A 74 12.19 -8.35 -4.16
C ILE A 74 12.66 -9.56 -3.34
N ALA A 75 12.33 -10.77 -3.77
CA ALA A 75 12.78 -12.01 -3.13
C ALA A 75 14.27 -12.32 -3.34
N GLY A 76 14.96 -11.55 -4.20
CA GLY A 76 16.37 -11.78 -4.52
C GLY A 76 16.63 -12.92 -5.51
N ASN A 77 15.58 -13.46 -6.16
CA ASN A 77 15.69 -14.49 -7.18
C ASN A 77 16.13 -13.91 -8.53
N ASP A 78 15.79 -12.67 -8.79
CA ASP A 78 16.12 -11.91 -9.98
C ASP A 78 16.79 -10.58 -9.62
N THR A 79 17.45 -9.96 -10.62
CA THR A 79 18.10 -8.66 -10.48
C THR A 79 17.65 -7.73 -11.60
N ILE A 80 17.71 -6.42 -11.36
CA ILE A 80 17.32 -5.40 -12.33
C ILE A 80 18.27 -4.20 -12.24
N THR A 81 18.64 -3.62 -13.40
CA THR A 81 19.42 -2.38 -13.44
C THR A 81 18.57 -1.16 -13.08
N ALA A 82 19.19 -0.02 -12.80
CA ALA A 82 18.48 1.22 -12.53
C ALA A 82 17.68 1.70 -13.76
N GLU A 83 18.20 1.48 -14.96
CA GLU A 83 17.53 1.83 -16.22
C GLU A 83 16.27 0.99 -16.44
N ASP A 84 16.39 -0.34 -16.34
CA ASP A 84 15.26 -1.24 -16.50
C ASP A 84 14.22 -1.09 -15.38
N LEU A 85 14.65 -0.77 -14.14
CA LEU A 85 13.72 -0.45 -13.04
C LEU A 85 12.91 0.79 -13.34
N LYS A 86 13.53 1.83 -13.90
CA LYS A 86 12.82 3.03 -14.32
C LYS A 86 11.80 2.70 -15.40
N GLU A 87 12.18 1.93 -16.42
CA GLU A 87 11.27 1.50 -17.49
C GLU A 87 10.12 0.65 -16.95
N LEU A 88 10.39 -0.24 -15.99
CA LEU A 88 9.36 -1.05 -15.33
C LEU A 88 8.36 -0.19 -14.56
N LYS A 89 8.84 0.81 -13.77
CA LYS A 89 7.99 1.78 -13.08
C LYS A 89 7.10 2.57 -14.04
N GLU A 90 7.69 3.08 -15.11
CA GLU A 90 6.96 3.82 -16.15
C GLU A 90 5.91 2.94 -16.84
N THR A 91 6.23 1.67 -17.11
CA THR A 91 5.31 0.72 -17.72
C THR A 91 4.11 0.44 -16.81
N PHE A 92 4.33 0.17 -15.54
CA PHE A 92 3.25 -0.03 -14.58
C PHE A 92 2.40 1.22 -14.38
N HIS A 93 3.04 2.39 -14.26
CA HIS A 93 2.30 3.64 -14.14
C HIS A 93 1.39 3.88 -15.34
N LEU A 94 1.95 3.77 -16.54
CA LEU A 94 1.22 4.00 -17.79
C LEU A 94 0.03 3.05 -17.94
N PHE A 95 0.26 1.74 -17.80
CA PHE A 95 -0.81 0.77 -18.06
C PHE A 95 -1.81 0.66 -16.92
N CYS A 96 -1.38 0.68 -15.66
CA CYS A 96 -2.31 0.58 -14.53
C CYS A 96 -3.14 1.85 -14.35
N PHE A 97 -2.51 3.03 -14.38
CA PHE A 97 -3.18 4.27 -13.97
C PHE A 97 -3.66 5.10 -15.16
N ASP A 98 -2.82 5.32 -16.18
CA ASP A 98 -3.15 6.22 -17.27
C ASP A 98 -4.06 5.54 -18.31
N ILE A 99 -3.84 4.26 -18.62
CA ILE A 99 -4.60 3.53 -19.65
C ILE A 99 -5.79 2.80 -19.05
N LEU A 100 -5.58 1.92 -18.06
CA LEU A 100 -6.65 1.13 -17.44
C LEU A 100 -7.44 1.92 -16.40
N GLY A 101 -6.93 3.06 -15.92
CA GLY A 101 -7.60 3.91 -14.94
C GLY A 101 -7.82 3.21 -13.59
N LEU A 102 -6.99 2.21 -13.25
CA LEU A 102 -7.08 1.53 -11.98
C LEU A 102 -6.82 2.51 -10.84
N LYS A 103 -7.55 2.36 -9.77
CA LYS A 103 -7.37 3.17 -8.56
C LYS A 103 -7.24 2.24 -7.37
N GLU A 104 -6.37 2.64 -6.44
CA GLU A 104 -6.33 2.01 -5.14
C GLU A 104 -7.59 2.41 -4.37
N GLU A 105 -8.44 1.44 -4.06
CA GLU A 105 -9.55 1.70 -3.16
C GLU A 105 -9.00 1.82 -1.75
N ASN A 106 -9.14 3.00 -1.15
CA ASN A 106 -8.76 3.27 0.24
C ASN A 106 -9.73 2.61 1.25
N THR A 107 -10.23 1.41 0.96
CA THR A 107 -11.03 0.61 1.91
C THR A 107 -10.24 0.27 3.18
N SER A 108 -8.90 0.32 3.11
CA SER A 108 -8.04 0.18 4.28
C SER A 108 -8.04 1.39 5.22
N ASN A 109 -8.61 2.54 4.80
CA ASN A 109 -8.53 3.76 5.62
C ASN A 109 -9.44 3.67 6.84
N GLU A 110 -10.67 3.17 6.70
CA GLU A 110 -11.61 3.06 7.84
C GLU A 110 -11.14 2.02 8.85
N GLU A 111 -10.71 0.85 8.40
CA GLU A 111 -10.17 -0.18 9.30
C GLU A 111 -8.84 0.24 9.94
N ARG A 112 -7.96 0.90 9.17
CA ARG A 112 -6.71 1.47 9.69
C ARG A 112 -6.97 2.60 10.66
N GLU A 113 -7.88 3.51 10.36
CA GLU A 113 -8.27 4.60 11.28
C GLU A 113 -8.94 4.05 12.54
N ALA A 114 -9.79 3.04 12.42
CA ALA A 114 -10.38 2.36 13.58
C ALA A 114 -9.32 1.64 14.44
N ALA A 115 -8.38 0.94 13.82
CA ALA A 115 -7.27 0.29 14.52
C ALA A 115 -6.34 1.33 15.16
N PHE A 116 -6.03 2.39 14.43
CA PHE A 116 -5.23 3.51 14.91
C PHE A 116 -5.89 4.20 16.12
N GLY A 117 -7.18 4.49 16.04
CA GLY A 117 -7.95 5.03 17.16
C GLY A 117 -7.86 4.14 18.40
N LYS A 118 -8.04 2.83 18.25
CA LYS A 118 -7.91 1.86 19.36
C LYS A 118 -6.52 1.85 20.01
N VAL A 119 -5.46 2.02 19.22
CA VAL A 119 -4.08 2.10 19.75
C VAL A 119 -3.90 3.37 20.58
N VAL A 120 -4.39 4.50 20.10
CA VAL A 120 -4.35 5.77 20.84
C VAL A 120 -5.17 5.67 22.14
N ASP A 121 -6.37 5.11 22.08
CA ASP A 121 -7.22 4.89 23.28
C ASP A 121 -6.53 3.98 24.31
N MET A 122 -5.82 2.93 23.86
CA MET A 122 -5.04 2.06 24.72
C MET A 122 -3.90 2.82 25.44
N LEU A 123 -3.17 3.68 24.73
CA LEU A 123 -2.12 4.52 25.32
C LEU A 123 -2.70 5.53 26.34
N LEU A 124 -3.85 6.11 26.02
CA LEU A 124 -4.55 7.02 26.95
C LEU A 124 -5.06 6.28 28.20
N ALA A 125 -5.52 5.04 28.06
CA ALA A 125 -5.89 4.22 29.21
C ALA A 125 -4.69 3.91 30.12
N GLU A 126 -3.52 3.62 29.56
CA GLU A 126 -2.28 3.47 30.34
C GLU A 126 -1.87 4.78 31.03
N ARG A 127 -2.02 5.92 30.35
CA ARG A 127 -1.78 7.24 30.95
C ARG A 127 -2.71 7.49 32.17
N ILE A 128 -3.98 7.12 32.07
CA ILE A 128 -4.95 7.26 33.17
C ILE A 128 -4.54 6.37 34.35
N LYS A 129 -4.12 5.12 34.09
CA LYS A 129 -3.61 4.20 35.12
C LYS A 129 -2.37 4.75 35.82
N ALA A 130 -1.43 5.30 35.07
CA ALA A 130 -0.23 5.95 35.61
C ALA A 130 -0.60 7.10 36.55
N LYS A 131 -1.54 7.98 36.16
CA LYS A 131 -2.08 9.04 37.03
C LYS A 131 -2.69 8.48 38.33
N ALA A 132 -3.50 7.43 38.24
CA ALA A 132 -4.14 6.81 39.39
C ALA A 132 -3.10 6.26 40.37
N ASN A 133 -1.98 5.74 39.87
CA ASN A 133 -0.85 5.24 40.64
C ASN A 133 0.14 6.33 41.08
N LYS A 134 -0.16 7.61 40.80
CA LYS A 134 0.73 8.78 41.05
C LYS A 134 2.08 8.70 40.32
N ASP A 135 2.16 7.90 39.26
CA ASP A 135 3.29 7.86 38.34
C ASP A 135 3.18 8.97 37.29
N TRP A 136 3.52 10.18 37.74
CA TRP A 136 3.43 11.39 36.91
C TRP A 136 4.41 11.35 35.74
N ALA A 137 5.59 10.72 35.94
CA ALA A 137 6.62 10.64 34.93
C ALA A 137 6.14 9.87 33.69
N THR A 138 5.55 8.69 33.89
CA THR A 138 4.97 7.89 32.79
C THR A 138 3.76 8.61 32.15
N SER A 139 2.90 9.22 32.96
CA SER A 139 1.74 9.95 32.46
C SER A 139 2.15 11.13 31.57
N ASP A 140 3.14 11.92 31.97
CA ASP A 140 3.61 13.07 31.21
C ASP A 140 4.36 12.64 29.96
N LYS A 141 5.17 11.60 30.04
CA LYS A 141 5.86 11.03 28.88
C LYS A 141 4.88 10.63 27.78
N ILE A 142 3.82 9.87 28.09
CA ILE A 142 2.80 9.47 27.11
C ILE A 142 2.14 10.69 26.47
N ARG A 143 1.78 11.70 27.27
CA ARG A 143 1.20 12.94 26.75
C ARG A 143 2.13 13.66 25.79
N ASP A 144 3.38 13.82 26.19
CA ASP A 144 4.36 14.60 25.42
C ASP A 144 4.72 13.90 24.11
N GLU A 145 4.85 12.57 24.12
CA GLU A 145 5.07 11.77 22.90
C GLU A 145 3.88 11.86 21.95
N LEU A 146 2.66 11.71 22.43
CA LEU A 146 1.45 11.88 21.61
C LEU A 146 1.33 13.32 21.07
N THR A 147 1.66 14.32 21.87
CA THR A 147 1.66 15.72 21.44
C THR A 147 2.72 15.98 20.36
N ALA A 148 3.90 15.39 20.48
CA ALA A 148 4.94 15.47 19.46
C ALA A 148 4.53 14.83 18.12
N LEU A 149 3.66 13.82 18.16
CA LEU A 149 3.04 13.18 16.99
C LEU A 149 1.83 13.95 16.42
N GLY A 150 1.49 15.12 16.99
CA GLY A 150 0.42 15.99 16.50
C GLY A 150 -0.94 15.75 17.15
N PHE A 151 -1.04 14.94 18.21
CA PHE A 151 -2.30 14.75 18.93
C PHE A 151 -2.55 15.87 19.94
N ALA A 152 -3.76 16.45 19.90
CA ALA A 152 -4.26 17.28 20.97
C ALA A 152 -5.02 16.39 21.96
N ILE A 153 -4.58 16.36 23.22
CA ILE A 153 -5.19 15.54 24.28
C ILE A 153 -5.87 16.48 25.28
N LYS A 154 -7.11 16.16 25.61
CA LYS A 154 -7.90 16.89 26.59
C LYS A 154 -8.37 15.95 27.69
N ASP A 155 -7.98 16.24 28.94
CA ASP A 155 -8.51 15.54 30.11
C ASP A 155 -9.97 15.96 30.36
N THR A 156 -10.85 14.99 30.53
CA THR A 156 -12.28 15.18 30.87
C THR A 156 -12.57 14.51 32.21
N LYS A 157 -13.76 14.75 32.74
CA LYS A 157 -14.19 14.14 34.02
C LYS A 157 -14.32 12.63 33.92
N ASP A 158 -14.61 12.13 32.72
CA ASP A 158 -14.88 10.72 32.43
C ASP A 158 -13.71 10.01 31.75
N GLY A 159 -12.55 10.71 31.53
CA GLY A 159 -11.39 10.12 30.87
C GLY A 159 -10.52 11.11 30.09
N CYS A 160 -10.05 10.73 28.92
CA CYS A 160 -9.29 11.56 27.99
C CYS A 160 -9.94 11.55 26.61
N GLU A 161 -10.09 12.71 26.01
CA GLU A 161 -10.46 12.89 24.60
C GLU A 161 -9.21 13.27 23.80
N TRP A 162 -9.17 12.85 22.55
CA TRP A 162 -8.06 13.20 21.67
C TRP A 162 -8.52 13.61 20.28
N LYS A 163 -7.70 14.40 19.61
CA LYS A 163 -7.88 14.81 18.22
C LYS A 163 -6.52 14.90 17.55
N LEU A 164 -6.42 14.37 16.33
CA LEU A 164 -5.24 14.58 15.49
C LEU A 164 -5.36 15.95 14.81
N ASN A 165 -4.37 16.83 15.04
CA ASN A 165 -4.27 18.11 14.34
C ASN A 165 -3.67 17.85 12.96
N LYS A 166 -4.37 18.28 11.91
CA LYS A 166 -3.87 18.27 10.53
C LYS A 166 -2.91 19.41 10.29
#